data_63cfd6ae7741c9e5e50113ed81b8007a
#
_entry.id   63cfd6ae7741c9e5e50113ed81b8007a
#
_cell.length_a   1.000
_cell.length_b   1.000
_cell.length_c   1.000
_cell.angle_alpha   90.00
_cell.angle_beta   90.00
_cell.angle_gamma   90.00
#
_symmetry.space_group_name_H-M   'P 1'
#
loop_
_entity.id
_entity.type
_entity.pdbx_description
1 polymer ?
#
loop_
_entity_poly.entity_id
_entity_poly.type
_entity_poly.pdbx_seq_one_letter_code
_entity_poly.pdbx_strand_id
1 'polypeptide(L)'
;EIVSPLVDGPNLTAAISECGVFSLCKRFLVVVLVVCAGCAAVYLAMGLGLGAAGEASAGSGSGQVDALLMSLEATYDIGPLTLVPLLAMIVCIALKVPAIPSFLVDIAIGMVEAVALQGIDLATMVEVANTGVTSATGIEDLDRLLSNGGIQSMMETISIIVLVMAYGGVLQRTGLMDSLVEPIVSKLRRFGQLVAATVLSGALYNVLLPDQYPAITLSAQMYRKEYRRRGVPNDVWANIVNSSAGITSVLVPWNTCAVYMVTVLGVGCLEYAPYAFFCYAYPLAVLVLGALFGRRLGWAGAAGRVDGLDGRGNVAADRAVADALEGEAAGEASR
;
A
#
# COMPACT_ATOMS: atom_id res chain seq x y z
N GLU A 1 -1.21 3.14 3.54
CA GLU A 1 -1.07 2.96 2.07
C GLU A 1 -2.27 3.49 1.28
N ILE A 2 -3.52 3.20 1.64
CA ILE A 2 -4.70 3.42 0.77
C ILE A 2 -5.06 4.90 0.56
N VAL A 3 -4.84 5.75 1.54
CA VAL A 3 -5.25 7.17 1.53
C VAL A 3 -4.08 8.13 1.42
N SER A 4 -2.86 7.64 1.27
CA SER A 4 -1.70 8.49 1.08
C SER A 4 -1.41 8.67 -0.42
N PRO A 5 -1.38 9.91 -0.93
CA PRO A 5 -1.04 10.17 -2.31
C PRO A 5 0.46 9.99 -2.63
N LEU A 6 1.28 9.74 -1.61
CA LEU A 6 2.72 9.54 -1.74
C LEU A 6 3.11 8.07 -1.91
N VAL A 7 2.17 7.14 -1.64
CA VAL A 7 2.44 5.70 -1.69
C VAL A 7 2.20 5.16 -3.10
N ASP A 8 3.03 4.21 -3.51
CA ASP A 8 3.06 3.66 -4.87
C ASP A 8 1.77 2.92 -5.25
N GLY A 9 1.17 2.15 -4.33
CA GLY A 9 -0.06 1.39 -4.59
C GLY A 9 -1.22 2.24 -5.11
N PRO A 10 -1.66 3.28 -4.40
CA PRO A 10 -2.66 4.23 -4.89
C PRO A 10 -2.26 4.94 -6.18
N ASN A 11 -0.99 5.33 -6.33
CA ASN A 11 -0.50 6.00 -7.54
C ASN A 11 -0.58 5.08 -8.76
N LEU A 12 -0.10 3.84 -8.63
CA LEU A 12 -0.18 2.83 -9.70
C LEU A 12 -1.64 2.53 -10.06
N THR A 13 -2.47 2.29 -9.04
CA THR A 13 -3.88 1.98 -9.25
C THR A 13 -4.63 3.14 -9.90
N ALA A 14 -4.33 4.37 -9.50
CA ALA A 14 -4.90 5.59 -10.09
C ALA A 14 -4.47 5.77 -11.55
N ALA A 15 -3.21 5.51 -11.86
CA ALA A 15 -2.68 5.57 -13.22
C ALA A 15 -3.37 4.54 -14.14
N ILE A 16 -3.48 3.27 -13.71
CA ILE A 16 -4.13 2.20 -14.49
C ILE A 16 -5.62 2.48 -14.66
N SER A 17 -6.25 3.08 -13.64
CA SER A 17 -7.69 3.37 -13.62
C SER A 17 -8.05 4.69 -14.30
N GLU A 18 -7.07 5.48 -14.71
CA GLU A 18 -7.27 6.81 -15.29
C GLU A 18 -8.08 7.73 -14.35
N CYS A 19 -7.78 7.71 -13.06
CA CYS A 19 -8.40 8.59 -12.08
C CYS A 19 -7.35 9.42 -11.32
N GLY A 20 -7.79 10.52 -10.72
CA GLY A 20 -6.90 11.33 -9.87
C GLY A 20 -6.64 10.65 -8.53
N VAL A 21 -5.37 10.55 -8.12
CA VAL A 21 -4.96 9.93 -6.83
C VAL A 21 -5.68 10.58 -5.65
N PHE A 22 -5.80 11.90 -5.65
CA PHE A 22 -6.51 12.64 -4.59
C PHE A 22 -8.01 12.33 -4.56
N SER A 23 -8.65 12.10 -5.72
CA SER A 23 -10.06 11.69 -5.80
C SER A 23 -10.25 10.30 -5.18
N LEU A 24 -9.36 9.38 -5.52
CA LEU A 24 -9.32 8.02 -4.98
C LEU A 24 -9.18 8.04 -3.45
N CYS A 25 -8.18 8.74 -2.93
CA CYS A 25 -7.94 8.86 -1.50
C CYS A 25 -9.12 9.49 -0.75
N LYS A 26 -9.66 10.60 -1.26
CA LYS A 26 -10.75 11.35 -0.62
C LYS A 26 -12.05 10.54 -0.52
N ARG A 27 -12.40 9.79 -1.57
CA ARG A 27 -13.66 9.03 -1.60
C ARG A 27 -13.72 7.93 -0.55
N PHE A 28 -12.60 7.29 -0.29
CA PHE A 28 -12.53 6.16 0.64
C PHE A 28 -11.99 6.52 2.02
N LEU A 29 -11.61 7.78 2.24
CA LEU A 29 -11.09 8.25 3.53
C LEU A 29 -12.00 7.87 4.70
N VAL A 30 -13.32 8.04 4.54
CA VAL A 30 -14.29 7.71 5.61
C VAL A 30 -14.28 6.21 5.91
N VAL A 31 -14.24 5.36 4.88
CA VAL A 31 -14.21 3.90 5.06
C VAL A 31 -12.93 3.48 5.79
N VAL A 32 -11.80 4.04 5.37
CA VAL A 32 -10.50 3.78 6.00
C VAL A 32 -10.51 4.24 7.46
N LEU A 33 -11.00 5.45 7.76
CA LEU A 33 -11.08 5.97 9.13
C LEU A 33 -11.96 5.10 10.03
N VAL A 34 -13.11 4.64 9.53
CA VAL A 34 -14.00 3.74 10.28
C VAL A 34 -13.32 2.41 10.57
N VAL A 35 -12.65 1.82 9.58
CA VAL A 35 -11.91 0.57 9.77
C VAL A 35 -10.72 0.77 10.71
N CYS A 36 -9.96 1.87 10.57
CA CYS A 36 -8.88 2.21 11.49
C CYS A 36 -9.37 2.38 12.93
N ALA A 37 -10.50 3.08 13.13
CA ALA A 37 -11.09 3.23 14.47
C ALA A 37 -11.51 1.88 15.04
N GLY A 38 -12.09 0.99 14.22
CA GLY A 38 -12.43 -0.37 14.63
C GLY A 38 -11.19 -1.18 15.02
N CYS A 39 -10.14 -1.14 14.23
CA CYS A 39 -8.87 -1.80 14.56
C CYS A 39 -8.23 -1.23 15.82
N ALA A 40 -8.24 0.10 15.98
CA ALA A 40 -7.74 0.77 17.19
C ALA A 40 -8.51 0.33 18.45
N ALA A 41 -9.84 0.20 18.35
CA ALA A 41 -10.65 -0.32 19.45
C ALA A 41 -10.30 -1.78 19.80
N VAL A 42 -10.02 -2.63 18.80
CA VAL A 42 -9.58 -4.01 19.02
C VAL A 42 -8.22 -4.04 19.72
N TYR A 43 -7.24 -3.25 19.25
CA TYR A 43 -5.93 -3.17 19.88
C TYR A 43 -6.01 -2.60 21.31
N LEU A 44 -6.85 -1.59 21.52
CA LEU A 44 -7.09 -1.03 22.87
C LEU A 44 -7.69 -2.09 23.79
N ALA A 45 -8.69 -2.85 23.34
CA ALA A 45 -9.30 -3.93 24.12
C ALA A 45 -8.28 -5.04 24.46
N MET A 46 -7.41 -5.39 23.50
CA MET A 46 -6.32 -6.34 23.74
C MET A 46 -5.31 -5.81 24.76
N GLY A 47 -4.93 -4.53 24.63
CA GLY A 47 -4.01 -3.88 25.57
C GLY A 47 -4.57 -3.79 26.99
N LEU A 48 -5.85 -3.44 27.12
CA LEU A 48 -6.52 -3.43 28.43
C LEU A 48 -6.68 -4.84 29.01
N GLY A 49 -6.94 -5.85 28.18
CA GLY A 49 -7.00 -7.25 28.62
C GLY A 49 -5.64 -7.77 29.11
N LEU A 50 -4.56 -7.40 28.46
CA LEU A 50 -3.19 -7.71 28.86
C LEU A 50 -2.77 -6.91 30.11
N GLY A 51 -3.22 -5.64 30.23
CA GLY A 51 -2.97 -4.81 31.40
C GLY A 51 -3.61 -5.35 32.67
N ALA A 52 -4.82 -5.90 32.59
CA ALA A 52 -5.49 -6.54 33.74
C ALA A 52 -4.79 -7.83 34.21
N ALA A 53 -4.04 -8.50 33.31
CA ALA A 53 -3.20 -9.66 33.66
C ALA A 53 -1.79 -9.27 34.11
N GLY A 54 -1.38 -8.01 33.85
CA GLY A 54 -0.01 -7.50 34.03
C GLY A 54 0.15 -6.41 35.08
N GLU A 55 -0.75 -6.27 36.07
CA GLU A 55 -0.59 -5.31 37.18
C GLU A 55 0.72 -5.49 37.99
N ALA A 56 1.42 -6.62 37.81
CA ALA A 56 2.76 -6.82 38.33
C ALA A 56 3.88 -6.13 37.53
N SER A 57 3.62 -5.63 36.30
CA SER A 57 4.64 -5.03 35.43
C SER A 57 4.50 -3.51 35.24
N ALA A 58 3.40 -2.92 35.69
CA ALA A 58 3.15 -1.48 35.50
C ALA A 58 4.08 -0.58 36.35
N GLY A 59 4.71 -1.13 37.37
CA GLY A 59 5.71 -0.41 38.19
C GLY A 59 7.11 -0.34 37.58
N SER A 60 7.44 -1.23 36.61
CA SER A 60 8.75 -1.24 35.96
C SER A 60 8.79 -0.43 34.66
N GLY A 61 7.63 -0.21 34.02
CA GLY A 61 7.58 0.45 32.72
C GLY A 61 7.90 1.95 32.75
N SER A 62 7.51 2.67 33.81
CA SER A 62 7.82 4.10 33.90
C SER A 62 9.32 4.37 34.06
N GLY A 63 10.02 3.58 34.87
CA GLY A 63 11.47 3.72 35.04
C GLY A 63 12.26 3.36 33.81
N GLN A 64 11.79 2.40 33.00
CA GLN A 64 12.41 2.08 31.71
C GLN A 64 12.17 3.19 30.66
N VAL A 65 10.99 3.74 30.61
CA VAL A 65 10.68 4.86 29.69
C VAL A 65 11.50 6.10 30.07
N ASP A 66 11.60 6.42 31.36
CA ASP A 66 12.41 7.55 31.84
C ASP A 66 13.90 7.34 31.55
N ALA A 67 14.42 6.12 31.70
CA ALA A 67 15.79 5.79 31.33
C ALA A 67 16.04 5.89 29.84
N LEU A 68 15.08 5.47 28.99
CA LEU A 68 15.11 5.62 27.54
C LEU A 68 15.12 7.10 27.14
N LEU A 69 14.26 7.92 27.72
CA LEU A 69 14.21 9.35 27.45
C LEU A 69 15.48 10.06 27.85
N MET A 70 16.02 9.79 29.04
CA MET A 70 17.31 10.35 29.49
C MET A 70 18.47 9.96 28.57
N SER A 71 18.47 8.71 28.11
CA SER A 71 19.51 8.23 27.17
C SER A 71 19.41 8.89 25.79
N LEU A 72 18.19 9.13 25.30
CA LEU A 72 17.95 9.86 24.06
C LEU A 72 18.38 11.33 24.18
N GLU A 73 17.98 12.02 25.25
CA GLU A 73 18.36 13.42 25.50
C GLU A 73 19.86 13.59 25.72
N ALA A 74 20.55 12.57 26.24
CA ALA A 74 22.01 12.59 26.40
C ALA A 74 22.75 12.36 25.10
N THR A 75 22.15 11.67 24.13
CA THR A 75 22.80 11.28 22.87
C THR A 75 22.48 12.24 21.73
N TYR A 76 21.28 12.81 21.72
CA TYR A 76 20.79 13.66 20.63
C TYR A 76 20.26 15.00 21.16
N ASP A 77 20.53 16.06 20.42
CA ASP A 77 19.91 17.38 20.69
C ASP A 77 18.49 17.40 20.12
N ILE A 78 17.53 17.07 20.98
CA ILE A 78 16.12 16.95 20.60
C ILE A 78 15.41 18.25 20.90
N GLY A 79 15.08 19.01 19.87
CA GLY A 79 14.38 20.29 19.97
C GLY A 79 13.18 20.37 19.05
N PRO A 80 12.38 21.45 19.10
CA PRO A 80 11.25 21.64 18.18
C PRO A 80 11.68 21.73 16.70
N LEU A 81 12.94 22.04 16.45
CA LEU A 81 13.53 22.07 15.10
C LEU A 81 13.60 20.67 14.47
N THR A 82 13.73 19.59 15.26
CA THR A 82 13.75 18.22 14.74
C THR A 82 12.41 17.78 14.11
N LEU A 83 11.37 18.60 14.24
CA LEU A 83 10.08 18.39 13.58
C LEU A 83 10.02 19.04 12.18
N VAL A 84 11.03 19.78 11.77
CA VAL A 84 11.00 20.50 10.48
C VAL A 84 10.86 19.57 9.28
N PRO A 85 11.57 18.43 9.17
CA PRO A 85 11.36 17.48 8.08
C PRO A 85 9.91 16.98 8.04
N LEU A 86 9.35 16.59 9.20
CA LEU A 86 7.96 16.14 9.27
C LEU A 86 6.96 17.20 8.79
N LEU A 87 7.18 18.46 9.18
CA LEU A 87 6.35 19.57 8.74
C LEU A 87 6.51 19.84 7.25
N ALA A 88 7.74 19.74 6.72
CA ALA A 88 8.02 19.90 5.29
C ALA A 88 7.29 18.83 4.47
N MET A 89 7.28 17.57 4.92
CA MET A 89 6.53 16.49 4.31
C MET A 89 5.02 16.79 4.28
N ILE A 90 4.45 17.25 5.40
CA ILE A 90 3.03 17.63 5.49
C ILE A 90 2.71 18.77 4.51
N VAL A 91 3.58 19.78 4.41
CA VAL A 91 3.42 20.90 3.46
C VAL A 91 3.50 20.39 2.01
N CYS A 92 4.43 19.53 1.67
CA CYS A 92 4.53 18.92 0.33
C CYS A 92 3.26 18.16 -0.03
N ILE A 93 2.67 17.41 0.89
CA ILE A 93 1.39 16.72 0.69
C ILE A 93 0.26 17.72 0.47
N ALA A 94 0.18 18.78 1.28
CA ALA A 94 -0.83 19.82 1.16
C ALA A 94 -0.73 20.58 -0.18
N LEU A 95 0.49 20.80 -0.66
CA LEU A 95 0.78 21.42 -1.96
C LEU A 95 0.66 20.46 -3.15
N LYS A 96 0.33 19.17 -2.88
CA LYS A 96 0.18 18.11 -3.91
C LYS A 96 1.45 17.90 -4.73
N VAL A 97 2.62 18.06 -4.12
CA VAL A 97 3.90 17.75 -4.76
C VAL A 97 3.99 16.25 -5.00
N PRO A 98 4.51 15.77 -6.15
CA PRO A 98 4.74 14.35 -6.39
C PRO A 98 5.68 13.72 -5.34
N ALA A 99 5.54 12.40 -5.09
CA ALA A 99 6.22 11.71 -4.00
C ALA A 99 7.76 11.83 -4.07
N ILE A 100 8.37 11.56 -5.24
CA ILE A 100 9.84 11.58 -5.40
C ILE A 100 10.45 12.95 -5.06
N PRO A 101 9.97 14.08 -5.63
CA PRO A 101 10.46 15.40 -5.23
C PRO A 101 10.24 15.70 -3.74
N SER A 102 9.11 15.27 -3.16
CA SER A 102 8.82 15.48 -1.73
C SER A 102 9.85 14.78 -0.85
N PHE A 103 10.17 13.52 -1.13
CA PHE A 103 11.21 12.78 -0.40
C PHE A 103 12.61 13.39 -0.56
N LEU A 104 12.95 13.87 -1.77
CA LEU A 104 14.25 14.51 -1.98
C LEU A 104 14.38 15.82 -1.18
N VAL A 105 13.33 16.62 -1.13
CA VAL A 105 13.29 17.85 -0.31
C VAL A 105 13.42 17.51 1.17
N ASP A 106 12.70 16.50 1.63
CA ASP A 106 12.69 16.08 3.02
C ASP A 106 14.05 15.53 3.46
N ILE A 107 14.67 14.69 2.64
CA ILE A 107 16.04 14.21 2.85
C ILE A 107 17.03 15.39 2.92
N ALA A 108 16.94 16.35 2.00
CA ALA A 108 17.83 17.50 2.00
C ALA A 108 17.67 18.35 3.27
N ILE A 109 16.44 18.57 3.74
CA ILE A 109 16.16 19.26 5.00
C ILE A 109 16.76 18.49 6.17
N GLY A 110 16.52 17.17 6.26
CA GLY A 110 17.08 16.34 7.31
C GLY A 110 18.62 16.34 7.33
N MET A 111 19.25 16.35 6.16
CA MET A 111 20.71 16.46 6.05
C MET A 111 21.24 17.80 6.57
N VAL A 112 20.58 18.90 6.21
CA VAL A 112 20.94 20.25 6.71
C VAL A 112 20.76 20.33 8.22
N GLU A 113 19.68 19.76 8.74
CA GLU A 113 19.40 19.70 10.17
C GLU A 113 20.44 18.89 10.93
N ALA A 114 20.81 17.73 10.42
CA ALA A 114 21.85 16.88 11.02
C ALA A 114 23.21 17.60 11.11
N VAL A 115 23.59 18.36 10.09
CA VAL A 115 24.81 19.21 10.13
C VAL A 115 24.65 20.34 11.14
N ALA A 116 23.52 21.05 11.11
CA ALA A 116 23.32 22.28 11.87
C ALA A 116 23.10 22.05 13.37
N LEU A 117 22.36 20.99 13.73
CA LEU A 117 21.97 20.71 15.12
C LEU A 117 22.89 19.67 15.77
N GLN A 118 23.24 18.60 15.05
CA GLN A 118 24.05 17.52 15.61
C GLN A 118 25.55 17.71 15.33
N GLY A 119 25.93 18.70 14.53
CA GLY A 119 27.34 18.98 14.21
C GLY A 119 28.03 17.89 13.39
N ILE A 120 27.28 17.05 12.70
CA ILE A 120 27.80 15.94 11.89
C ILE A 120 28.45 16.53 10.64
N ASP A 121 29.68 16.09 10.33
CA ASP A 121 30.35 16.49 9.11
C ASP A 121 29.77 15.80 7.86
N LEU A 122 29.95 16.41 6.71
CA LEU A 122 29.36 15.95 5.45
C LEU A 122 29.88 14.54 5.05
N ALA A 123 31.13 14.21 5.37
CA ALA A 123 31.67 12.90 5.03
C ALA A 123 31.01 11.78 5.85
N THR A 124 30.89 11.99 7.16
CA THR A 124 30.17 11.09 8.06
C THR A 124 28.69 10.95 7.64
N MET A 125 28.06 12.02 7.20
CA MET A 125 26.68 11.98 6.73
C MET A 125 26.51 11.09 5.49
N VAL A 126 27.43 11.18 4.51
CA VAL A 126 27.40 10.33 3.32
C VAL A 126 27.66 8.87 3.70
N GLU A 127 28.54 8.63 4.64
CA GLU A 127 28.82 7.29 5.17
C GLU A 127 27.58 6.72 5.86
N VAL A 128 26.94 7.47 6.74
CA VAL A 128 25.70 7.10 7.45
C VAL A 128 24.55 6.83 6.45
N ALA A 129 24.40 7.65 5.42
CA ALA A 129 23.40 7.41 4.39
C ALA A 129 23.63 6.07 3.66
N ASN A 130 24.88 5.67 3.48
CA ASN A 130 25.24 4.42 2.80
C ASN A 130 25.16 3.21 3.72
N THR A 131 25.81 3.25 4.88
CA THR A 131 25.99 2.10 5.79
C THR A 131 24.98 2.08 6.94
N GLY A 132 24.33 3.21 7.22
CA GLY A 132 23.42 3.38 8.35
C GLY A 132 24.11 3.84 9.63
N VAL A 133 23.32 3.91 10.70
CA VAL A 133 23.76 4.26 12.05
C VAL A 133 23.71 3.02 12.93
N THR A 134 24.75 2.77 13.69
CA THR A 134 24.76 1.82 14.80
C THR A 134 24.79 2.61 16.10
N SER A 135 23.72 2.47 16.88
CA SER A 135 23.63 3.10 18.21
C SER A 135 24.28 2.21 19.24
N ALA A 136 24.93 2.82 20.23
CA ALA A 136 25.58 2.15 21.36
C ALA A 136 25.25 2.88 22.67
N THR A 137 23.96 3.01 22.98
CA THR A 137 23.50 3.64 24.22
C THR A 137 23.65 2.74 25.45
N GLY A 138 23.88 1.43 25.21
CA GLY A 138 23.95 0.42 26.27
C GLY A 138 22.60 -0.14 26.69
N ILE A 139 21.51 0.30 26.06
CA ILE A 139 20.16 -0.25 26.24
C ILE A 139 19.79 -0.99 24.96
N GLU A 140 19.72 -2.32 25.00
CA GLU A 140 19.56 -3.19 23.83
C GLU A 140 18.32 -2.83 22.98
N ASP A 141 17.19 -2.56 23.61
CA ASP A 141 15.93 -2.18 22.92
C ASP A 141 16.05 -0.82 22.22
N LEU A 142 16.77 0.13 22.83
CA LEU A 142 17.00 1.45 22.27
C LEU A 142 18.01 1.37 21.13
N ASP A 143 19.09 0.65 21.31
CA ASP A 143 20.12 0.45 20.30
C ASP A 143 19.54 -0.23 19.05
N ARG A 144 18.64 -1.18 19.24
CA ARG A 144 17.90 -1.82 18.13
C ARG A 144 16.99 -0.86 17.38
N LEU A 145 16.30 0.05 18.08
CA LEU A 145 15.43 1.05 17.47
C LEU A 145 16.19 2.14 16.73
N LEU A 146 17.35 2.57 17.28
CA LEU A 146 18.14 3.65 16.72
C LEU A 146 19.13 3.16 15.66
N SER A 147 19.46 1.87 15.65
CA SER A 147 20.34 1.29 14.64
C SER A 147 19.55 1.01 13.37
N ASN A 148 19.75 1.83 12.35
CA ASN A 148 19.15 1.67 11.04
C ASN A 148 20.24 1.48 9.99
N GLY A 149 20.11 0.44 9.19
CA GLY A 149 20.99 0.23 8.05
C GLY A 149 20.69 1.22 6.95
N GLY A 150 21.72 1.83 6.34
CA GLY A 150 21.54 2.76 5.24
C GLY A 150 21.11 2.08 3.92
N ILE A 151 21.49 2.67 2.79
CA ILE A 151 21.18 2.13 1.46
C ILE A 151 21.64 0.65 1.34
N GLN A 152 22.75 0.29 1.94
CA GLN A 152 23.26 -1.08 1.85
C GLN A 152 22.35 -2.12 2.49
N SER A 153 21.66 -1.81 3.57
CA SER A 153 20.69 -2.73 4.19
C SER A 153 19.49 -3.03 3.29
N MET A 154 19.17 -2.10 2.37
CA MET A 154 18.08 -2.27 1.41
C MET A 154 18.51 -3.03 0.15
N MET A 155 19.79 -3.29 -0.07
CA MET A 155 20.27 -3.96 -1.29
C MET A 155 19.75 -5.39 -1.41
N GLU A 156 19.63 -6.13 -0.31
CA GLU A 156 19.04 -7.47 -0.31
C GLU A 156 17.56 -7.40 -0.75
N THR A 157 16.79 -6.49 -0.17
CA THR A 157 15.38 -6.25 -0.54
C THR A 157 15.25 -5.84 -2.01
N ILE A 158 16.09 -4.93 -2.50
CA ILE A 158 16.12 -4.51 -3.91
C ILE A 158 16.43 -5.70 -4.83
N SER A 159 17.40 -6.54 -4.46
CA SER A 159 17.77 -7.73 -5.23
C SER A 159 16.59 -8.72 -5.33
N ILE A 160 15.90 -8.96 -4.22
CA ILE A 160 14.68 -9.78 -4.20
C ILE A 160 13.60 -9.17 -5.10
N ILE A 161 13.36 -7.87 -5.00
CA ILE A 161 12.36 -7.17 -5.84
C ILE A 161 12.68 -7.34 -7.32
N VAL A 162 13.93 -7.16 -7.74
CA VAL A 162 14.35 -7.32 -9.16
C VAL A 162 14.08 -8.74 -9.65
N LEU A 163 14.47 -9.77 -8.88
CA LEU A 163 14.23 -11.17 -9.24
C LEU A 163 12.75 -11.48 -9.34
N VAL A 164 11.98 -10.99 -8.40
CA VAL A 164 10.54 -11.14 -8.32
C VAL A 164 9.81 -10.45 -9.49
N MET A 165 10.22 -9.25 -9.85
CA MET A 165 9.68 -8.54 -11.01
C MET A 165 9.98 -9.27 -12.31
N ALA A 166 11.18 -9.84 -12.45
CA ALA A 166 11.52 -10.67 -13.60
C ALA A 166 10.63 -11.92 -13.68
N TYR A 167 10.42 -12.62 -12.56
CA TYR A 167 9.52 -13.77 -12.46
C TYR A 167 8.07 -13.39 -12.79
N GLY A 168 7.57 -12.29 -12.20
CA GLY A 168 6.23 -11.76 -12.48
C GLY A 168 6.03 -11.42 -13.96
N GLY A 169 7.05 -10.84 -14.62
CA GLY A 169 7.03 -10.56 -16.05
C GLY A 169 6.91 -11.83 -16.91
N VAL A 170 7.56 -12.92 -16.53
CA VAL A 170 7.42 -14.23 -17.21
C VAL A 170 5.99 -14.76 -17.04
N LEU A 171 5.44 -14.73 -15.82
CA LEU A 171 4.07 -15.20 -15.55
C LEU A 171 3.01 -14.42 -16.32
N GLN A 172 3.17 -13.10 -16.43
CA GLN A 172 2.27 -12.26 -17.23
C GLN A 172 2.31 -12.64 -18.72
N ARG A 173 3.50 -12.82 -19.29
CA ARG A 173 3.66 -13.15 -20.71
C ARG A 173 3.18 -14.55 -21.09
N THR A 174 3.15 -15.48 -20.15
CA THR A 174 2.65 -16.86 -20.38
C THR A 174 1.13 -16.94 -20.46
N GLY A 175 0.39 -15.86 -20.07
CA GLY A 175 -1.08 -15.86 -20.06
C GLY A 175 -1.70 -16.80 -19.00
N LEU A 176 -0.87 -17.40 -18.15
CA LEU A 176 -1.32 -18.33 -17.10
C LEU A 176 -2.32 -17.67 -16.15
N MET A 177 -2.10 -16.38 -15.84
CA MET A 177 -2.97 -15.63 -14.94
C MET A 177 -4.35 -15.38 -15.55
N ASP A 178 -4.41 -15.03 -16.83
CA ASP A 178 -5.67 -14.77 -17.55
C ASP A 178 -6.52 -16.03 -17.62
N SER A 179 -5.91 -17.19 -17.85
CA SER A 179 -6.62 -18.47 -17.95
C SER A 179 -7.27 -18.92 -16.63
N LEU A 180 -6.69 -18.52 -15.49
CA LEU A 180 -7.24 -18.87 -14.18
C LEU A 180 -8.49 -18.06 -13.82
N VAL A 181 -8.60 -16.82 -14.28
CA VAL A 181 -9.63 -15.89 -13.78
C VAL A 181 -10.71 -15.60 -14.82
N GLU A 182 -10.43 -15.72 -16.13
CA GLU A 182 -11.42 -15.51 -17.20
C GLU A 182 -12.73 -16.32 -17.01
N PRO A 183 -12.70 -17.60 -16.58
CA PRO A 183 -13.91 -18.37 -16.31
C PRO A 183 -14.74 -17.83 -15.14
N ILE A 184 -14.12 -17.09 -14.22
CA ILE A 184 -14.79 -16.49 -13.07
C ILE A 184 -15.55 -15.25 -13.50
N VAL A 185 -14.90 -14.36 -14.28
CA VAL A 185 -15.46 -13.08 -14.74
C VAL A 185 -16.72 -13.30 -15.58
N SER A 186 -16.73 -14.30 -16.44
CA SER A 186 -17.85 -14.58 -17.37
C SER A 186 -19.17 -14.93 -16.67
N LYS A 187 -19.13 -15.37 -15.41
CA LYS A 187 -20.29 -15.79 -14.62
C LYS A 187 -20.86 -14.68 -13.71
N LEU A 188 -20.23 -13.53 -13.64
CA LEU A 188 -20.59 -12.46 -12.69
C LEU A 188 -21.79 -11.66 -13.19
N ARG A 189 -22.93 -11.79 -12.50
CA ARG A 189 -24.18 -11.08 -12.87
C ARG A 189 -24.45 -9.85 -11.98
N ARG A 190 -24.10 -9.88 -10.70
CA ARG A 190 -24.40 -8.82 -9.72
C ARG A 190 -23.15 -8.00 -9.43
N PHE A 191 -23.33 -6.70 -9.12
CA PHE A 191 -22.22 -5.82 -8.71
C PHE A 191 -21.44 -6.37 -7.52
N GLY A 192 -22.14 -6.85 -6.47
CA GLY A 192 -21.48 -7.45 -5.32
C GLY A 192 -20.66 -8.70 -5.65
N GLN A 193 -21.06 -9.50 -6.65
CA GLN A 193 -20.27 -10.63 -7.13
C GLN A 193 -18.98 -10.15 -7.84
N LEU A 194 -19.08 -9.05 -8.60
CA LEU A 194 -17.91 -8.45 -9.25
C LEU A 194 -16.91 -7.93 -8.20
N VAL A 195 -17.39 -7.22 -7.18
CA VAL A 195 -16.54 -6.76 -6.07
C VAL A 195 -15.89 -7.95 -5.36
N ALA A 196 -16.68 -8.99 -5.03
CA ALA A 196 -16.16 -10.19 -4.38
C ALA A 196 -15.11 -10.91 -5.23
N ALA A 197 -15.36 -11.06 -6.53
CA ALA A 197 -14.40 -11.67 -7.45
C ALA A 197 -13.12 -10.84 -7.54
N THR A 198 -13.21 -9.52 -7.62
CA THR A 198 -12.03 -8.63 -7.66
C THR A 198 -11.22 -8.74 -6.37
N VAL A 199 -11.88 -8.72 -5.21
CA VAL A 199 -11.21 -8.83 -3.90
C VAL A 199 -10.53 -10.18 -3.74
N LEU A 200 -11.23 -11.27 -4.07
CA LEU A 200 -10.68 -12.62 -3.93
C LEU A 200 -9.53 -12.89 -4.92
N SER A 201 -9.67 -12.45 -6.17
CA SER A 201 -8.60 -12.62 -7.15
C SER A 201 -7.39 -11.75 -6.85
N GLY A 202 -7.56 -10.53 -6.33
CA GLY A 202 -6.46 -9.68 -5.88
C GLY A 202 -5.65 -10.34 -4.75
N ALA A 203 -6.34 -10.93 -3.76
CA ALA A 203 -5.69 -11.70 -2.70
C ALA A 203 -5.00 -12.97 -3.26
N LEU A 204 -5.66 -13.69 -4.19
CA LEU A 204 -5.08 -14.86 -4.83
C LEU A 204 -3.82 -14.50 -5.65
N TYR A 205 -3.85 -13.37 -6.36
CA TYR A 205 -2.67 -12.91 -7.09
C TYR A 205 -1.49 -12.60 -6.16
N ASN A 206 -1.72 -12.07 -4.98
CA ASN A 206 -0.64 -11.86 -3.99
C ASN A 206 -0.03 -13.17 -3.48
N VAL A 207 -0.80 -14.27 -3.48
CA VAL A 207 -0.29 -15.61 -3.16
C VAL A 207 0.51 -16.19 -4.32
N LEU A 208 0.04 -15.99 -5.56
CA LEU A 208 0.66 -16.55 -6.76
C LEU A 208 1.85 -15.73 -7.27
N LEU A 209 1.75 -14.41 -7.11
CA LEU A 209 2.76 -13.44 -7.54
C LEU A 209 3.51 -12.95 -6.32
N PRO A 210 4.81 -12.86 -6.42
CA PRO A 210 5.64 -12.48 -5.28
C PRO A 210 5.68 -10.97 -5.00
N ASP A 211 4.86 -10.18 -5.70
CA ASP A 211 4.82 -8.72 -5.54
C ASP A 211 3.41 -8.13 -5.74
N GLN A 212 3.13 -7.02 -5.04
CA GLN A 212 1.83 -6.34 -5.12
C GLN A 212 1.59 -5.62 -6.45
N TYR A 213 2.63 -5.11 -7.12
CA TYR A 213 2.46 -4.32 -8.34
C TYR A 213 1.89 -5.13 -9.50
N PRO A 214 2.43 -6.33 -9.82
CA PRO A 214 1.79 -7.22 -10.77
C PRO A 214 0.37 -7.64 -10.35
N ALA A 215 0.13 -7.90 -9.05
CA ALA A 215 -1.18 -8.28 -8.56
C ALA A 215 -2.22 -7.16 -8.75
N ILE A 216 -1.87 -5.91 -8.45
CA ILE A 216 -2.69 -4.72 -8.72
C ILE A 216 -2.95 -4.58 -10.23
N THR A 217 -1.88 -4.65 -11.04
CA THR A 217 -1.96 -4.43 -12.48
C THR A 217 -2.86 -5.45 -13.16
N LEU A 218 -2.66 -6.74 -12.87
CA LEU A 218 -3.48 -7.81 -13.44
C LEU A 218 -4.93 -7.72 -12.98
N SER A 219 -5.17 -7.51 -11.69
CA SER A 219 -6.52 -7.33 -11.16
C SER A 219 -7.22 -6.15 -11.82
N ALA A 220 -6.53 -5.03 -11.98
CA ALA A 220 -7.09 -3.84 -12.61
C ALA A 220 -7.43 -4.08 -14.08
N GLN A 221 -6.49 -4.62 -14.87
CA GLN A 221 -6.67 -4.87 -16.31
C GLN A 221 -7.81 -5.86 -16.58
N MET A 222 -7.88 -6.93 -15.78
CA MET A 222 -8.86 -7.98 -15.94
C MET A 222 -10.30 -7.50 -15.74
N TYR A 223 -10.54 -6.74 -14.67
CA TYR A 223 -11.90 -6.29 -14.35
C TYR A 223 -12.27 -4.95 -14.98
N ARG A 224 -11.33 -4.24 -15.62
CA ARG A 224 -11.52 -2.90 -16.22
C ARG A 224 -12.72 -2.85 -17.17
N LYS A 225 -12.81 -3.79 -18.12
CA LYS A 225 -13.90 -3.85 -19.11
C LYS A 225 -15.27 -4.00 -18.43
N GLU A 226 -15.36 -4.86 -17.43
CA GLU A 226 -16.62 -5.14 -16.75
C GLU A 226 -17.05 -3.98 -15.84
N TYR A 227 -16.12 -3.33 -15.13
CA TYR A 227 -16.44 -2.13 -14.35
C TYR A 227 -16.88 -0.95 -15.25
N ARG A 228 -16.18 -0.71 -16.36
CA ARG A 228 -16.55 0.32 -17.33
C ARG A 228 -17.93 0.04 -17.95
N ARG A 229 -18.18 -1.21 -18.35
CA ARG A 229 -19.49 -1.62 -18.92
C ARG A 229 -20.64 -1.35 -17.96
N ARG A 230 -20.41 -1.48 -16.67
CA ARG A 230 -21.40 -1.20 -15.62
C ARG A 230 -21.46 0.28 -15.20
N GLY A 231 -20.67 1.15 -15.79
CA GLY A 231 -20.63 2.57 -15.47
C GLY A 231 -20.13 2.87 -14.06
N VAL A 232 -19.30 1.99 -13.50
CA VAL A 232 -18.69 2.18 -12.18
C VAL A 232 -17.63 3.29 -12.27
N PRO A 233 -17.65 4.29 -11.38
CA PRO A 233 -16.64 5.35 -11.38
C PRO A 233 -15.22 4.79 -11.23
N ASN A 234 -14.26 5.40 -11.92
CA ASN A 234 -12.87 4.92 -11.97
C ASN A 234 -12.21 4.88 -10.59
N ASP A 235 -12.47 5.85 -9.73
CA ASP A 235 -11.97 5.93 -8.36
C ASP A 235 -12.56 4.82 -7.45
N VAL A 236 -13.76 4.34 -7.74
CA VAL A 236 -14.39 3.24 -6.99
C VAL A 236 -13.72 1.91 -7.30
N TRP A 237 -13.67 1.52 -8.58
CA TRP A 237 -13.09 0.23 -8.90
C TRP A 237 -11.56 0.19 -8.67
N ALA A 238 -10.86 1.32 -8.84
CA ALA A 238 -9.48 1.47 -8.45
C ALA A 238 -9.26 1.13 -6.97
N ASN A 239 -10.12 1.67 -6.09
CA ASN A 239 -10.02 1.36 -4.67
C ASN A 239 -10.39 -0.09 -4.35
N ILE A 240 -11.38 -0.68 -5.03
CA ILE A 240 -11.72 -2.10 -4.85
C ILE A 240 -10.51 -2.98 -5.17
N VAL A 241 -9.78 -2.71 -6.25
CA VAL A 241 -8.54 -3.41 -6.59
C VAL A 241 -7.47 -3.19 -5.52
N ASN A 242 -7.21 -1.94 -5.15
CA ASN A 242 -6.19 -1.61 -4.17
C ASN A 242 -6.50 -2.15 -2.77
N SER A 243 -7.79 -2.26 -2.41
CA SER A 243 -8.24 -2.81 -1.12
C SER A 243 -7.86 -4.27 -0.91
N SER A 244 -7.64 -5.02 -1.98
CA SER A 244 -7.22 -6.42 -1.90
C SER A 244 -5.79 -6.62 -2.37
N ALA A 245 -5.50 -6.36 -3.64
CA ALA A 245 -4.18 -6.58 -4.22
C ALA A 245 -3.08 -5.73 -3.57
N GLY A 246 -3.40 -4.50 -3.13
CA GLY A 246 -2.44 -3.63 -2.45
C GLY A 246 -2.20 -3.97 -0.98
N ILE A 247 -3.23 -4.44 -0.25
CA ILE A 247 -3.14 -4.56 1.20
C ILE A 247 -2.83 -5.97 1.67
N THR A 248 -3.36 -6.99 1.00
CA THR A 248 -3.16 -8.38 1.43
C THR A 248 -1.76 -8.91 1.14
N SER A 249 -0.94 -8.19 0.37
CA SER A 249 0.44 -8.53 0.04
C SER A 249 1.32 -8.78 1.27
N VAL A 250 1.16 -7.97 2.31
CA VAL A 250 1.92 -8.09 3.56
C VAL A 250 1.60 -9.35 4.38
N LEU A 251 0.52 -10.04 4.05
CA LEU A 251 0.12 -11.29 4.74
C LEU A 251 0.74 -12.54 4.11
N VAL A 252 1.39 -12.42 2.97
CA VAL A 252 1.95 -13.55 2.22
C VAL A 252 3.47 -13.59 2.43
N PRO A 253 4.02 -14.62 3.10
CA PRO A 253 5.42 -14.63 3.55
C PRO A 253 6.48 -14.44 2.46
N TRP A 254 6.19 -14.87 1.23
CA TRP A 254 7.10 -14.75 0.07
C TRP A 254 6.84 -13.53 -0.78
N ASN A 255 5.88 -12.68 -0.41
CA ASN A 255 5.63 -11.42 -1.10
C ASN A 255 6.66 -10.37 -0.65
N THR A 256 7.14 -9.53 -1.58
CA THR A 256 8.13 -8.48 -1.29
C THR A 256 7.70 -7.55 -0.17
N CYS A 257 6.41 -7.25 -0.08
CA CYS A 257 5.86 -6.41 1.00
C CYS A 257 6.01 -7.07 2.38
N ALA A 258 5.77 -8.39 2.47
CA ALA A 258 5.96 -9.12 3.72
C ALA A 258 7.45 -9.22 4.08
N VAL A 259 8.33 -9.47 3.09
CA VAL A 259 9.78 -9.52 3.29
C VAL A 259 10.29 -8.17 3.83
N TYR A 260 9.81 -7.06 3.25
CA TYR A 260 10.13 -5.72 3.75
C TYR A 260 9.66 -5.52 5.20
N MET A 261 8.41 -5.90 5.51
CA MET A 261 7.88 -5.78 6.87
C MET A 261 8.64 -6.63 7.88
N VAL A 262 9.05 -7.85 7.52
CA VAL A 262 9.90 -8.72 8.35
C VAL A 262 11.23 -8.03 8.64
N THR A 263 11.84 -7.42 7.63
CA THR A 263 13.13 -6.71 7.79
C THR A 263 13.00 -5.51 8.73
N VAL A 264 11.91 -4.72 8.59
CA VAL A 264 11.70 -3.51 9.40
C VAL A 264 11.27 -3.84 10.83
N LEU A 265 10.34 -4.80 10.99
CA LEU A 265 9.80 -5.14 12.31
C LEU A 265 10.70 -6.11 13.09
N GLY A 266 11.59 -6.83 12.42
CA GLY A 266 12.43 -7.85 13.03
C GLY A 266 11.67 -9.09 13.55
N VAL A 267 10.42 -9.29 13.08
CA VAL A 267 9.57 -10.44 13.45
C VAL A 267 9.06 -11.15 12.20
N GLY A 268 8.85 -12.46 12.31
CA GLY A 268 8.42 -13.28 11.19
C GLY A 268 7.01 -12.92 10.68
N CYS A 269 6.77 -13.11 9.36
CA CYS A 269 5.47 -12.80 8.75
C CYS A 269 4.31 -13.52 9.47
N LEU A 270 4.47 -14.78 9.81
CA LEU A 270 3.43 -15.57 10.49
C LEU A 270 3.18 -15.12 11.95
N GLU A 271 4.12 -14.39 12.54
CA GLU A 271 4.00 -13.86 13.89
C GLU A 271 3.16 -12.57 13.92
N TYR A 272 3.39 -11.64 12.97
CA TYR A 272 2.63 -10.40 12.93
C TYR A 272 1.31 -10.52 12.16
N ALA A 273 1.19 -11.46 11.20
CA ALA A 273 0.00 -11.59 10.38
C ALA A 273 -1.31 -11.71 11.19
N PRO A 274 -1.41 -12.53 12.26
CA PRO A 274 -2.63 -12.61 13.07
C PRO A 274 -3.08 -11.29 13.66
N TYR A 275 -2.14 -10.38 13.89
CA TYR A 275 -2.40 -9.05 14.47
C TYR A 275 -2.63 -7.96 13.42
N ALA A 276 -2.40 -8.23 12.15
CA ALA A 276 -2.60 -7.27 11.05
C ALA A 276 -4.09 -7.09 10.71
N PHE A 277 -4.92 -6.74 11.72
CA PHE A 277 -6.39 -6.66 11.59
C PHE A 277 -6.85 -5.78 10.44
N PHE A 278 -6.17 -4.68 10.17
CA PHE A 278 -6.52 -3.78 9.07
C PHE A 278 -6.45 -4.49 7.71
N CYS A 279 -5.46 -5.36 7.52
CA CYS A 279 -5.25 -6.08 6.26
C CYS A 279 -6.35 -7.09 5.94
N TYR A 280 -7.09 -7.53 6.94
CA TYR A 280 -8.28 -8.36 6.80
C TYR A 280 -9.57 -7.54 6.78
N ALA A 281 -9.68 -6.59 7.70
CA ALA A 281 -10.90 -5.82 7.92
C ALA A 281 -11.24 -4.92 6.74
N TYR A 282 -10.24 -4.29 6.11
CA TYR A 282 -10.49 -3.36 5.03
C TYR A 282 -11.00 -4.03 3.74
N PRO A 283 -10.38 -5.11 3.20
CA PRO A 283 -10.94 -5.87 2.09
C PRO A 283 -12.37 -6.37 2.38
N LEU A 284 -12.58 -6.85 3.60
CA LEU A 284 -13.90 -7.32 4.03
C LEU A 284 -14.93 -6.18 4.08
N ALA A 285 -14.55 -5.02 4.62
CA ALA A 285 -15.41 -3.84 4.64
C ALA A 285 -15.79 -3.39 3.23
N VAL A 286 -14.84 -3.34 2.30
CA VAL A 286 -15.09 -2.99 0.89
C VAL A 286 -15.99 -4.02 0.22
N LEU A 287 -15.80 -5.30 0.51
CA LEU A 287 -16.66 -6.38 0.01
C LEU A 287 -18.10 -6.24 0.53
N VAL A 288 -18.28 -6.04 1.82
CA VAL A 288 -19.60 -5.88 2.45
C VAL A 288 -20.29 -4.61 1.94
N LEU A 289 -19.60 -3.49 1.91
CA LEU A 289 -20.15 -2.22 1.39
C LEU A 289 -20.51 -2.32 -0.09
N GLY A 290 -19.64 -2.91 -0.90
CA GLY A 290 -19.93 -3.12 -2.32
C GLY A 290 -21.10 -4.07 -2.57
N ALA A 291 -21.19 -5.17 -1.80
CA ALA A 291 -22.26 -6.16 -1.96
C ALA A 291 -23.62 -5.65 -1.49
N LEU A 292 -23.68 -4.98 -0.33
CA LEU A 292 -24.94 -4.58 0.31
C LEU A 292 -25.36 -3.14 -0.02
N PHE A 293 -24.41 -2.23 -0.08
CA PHE A 293 -24.67 -0.80 -0.19
C PHE A 293 -24.14 -0.17 -1.49
N GLY A 294 -23.54 -0.93 -2.39
CA GLY A 294 -22.89 -0.40 -3.59
C GLY A 294 -23.81 0.48 -4.46
N ARG A 295 -25.13 0.19 -4.51
CA ARG A 295 -26.12 1.04 -5.19
C ARG A 295 -26.39 2.34 -4.43
N ARG A 296 -26.51 2.29 -3.10
CA ARG A 296 -26.82 3.46 -2.26
C ARG A 296 -25.64 4.42 -2.16
N LEU A 297 -24.43 3.89 -2.21
CA LEU A 297 -23.18 4.67 -2.17
C LEU A 297 -22.78 5.24 -3.54
N GLY A 298 -23.57 4.98 -4.59
CA GLY A 298 -23.23 5.39 -5.95
C GLY A 298 -22.00 4.67 -6.52
N TRP A 299 -21.64 3.53 -5.95
CA TRP A 299 -20.54 2.68 -6.44
C TRP A 299 -20.97 1.85 -7.64
N ALA A 300 -22.20 1.30 -7.61
CA ALA A 300 -22.81 0.69 -8.79
C ALA A 300 -23.29 1.83 -9.68
N GLY A 301 -22.76 1.94 -10.88
CA GLY A 301 -23.21 2.94 -11.85
C GLY A 301 -24.72 2.88 -12.10
N ALA A 302 -25.29 3.93 -12.70
CA ALA A 302 -26.71 4.04 -12.99
C ALA A 302 -27.29 2.87 -13.81
N ALA A 303 -26.45 2.14 -14.52
CA ALA A 303 -26.77 0.91 -15.25
C ALA A 303 -26.85 -0.34 -14.35
N GLY A 304 -27.39 -0.19 -13.14
CA GLY A 304 -27.58 -1.29 -12.17
C GLY A 304 -28.53 -2.43 -12.61
N ARG A 305 -28.93 -2.44 -13.86
CA ARG A 305 -29.72 -3.48 -14.51
C ARG A 305 -29.26 -3.62 -15.94
N VAL A 306 -28.48 -4.60 -16.24
CA VAL A 306 -28.38 -5.11 -17.59
C VAL A 306 -29.62 -5.97 -17.81
N ASP A 307 -30.78 -5.28 -17.94
CA ASP A 307 -31.97 -5.88 -18.56
C ASP A 307 -31.71 -5.85 -20.06
N GLY A 308 -31.60 -7.00 -20.65
CA GLY A 308 -31.51 -7.18 -22.09
C GLY A 308 -30.06 -7.38 -22.55
N LEU A 309 -29.51 -8.54 -22.30
CA LEU A 309 -28.63 -9.17 -23.26
C LEU A 309 -29.47 -9.55 -24.48
N ASP A 310 -29.80 -8.54 -25.30
CA ASP A 310 -29.99 -8.79 -26.72
C ASP A 310 -28.61 -9.25 -27.20
N GLY A 311 -28.55 -10.47 -27.74
CA GLY A 311 -27.33 -11.10 -28.24
C GLY A 311 -26.68 -10.39 -29.44
N ARG A 312 -26.79 -9.07 -29.51
CA ARG A 312 -26.12 -8.17 -30.42
C ARG A 312 -25.30 -7.19 -29.59
N GLY A 313 -24.20 -7.70 -29.02
CA GLY A 313 -23.14 -6.84 -28.48
C GLY A 313 -22.80 -5.78 -29.52
N ASN A 314 -22.63 -4.56 -29.05
CA ASN A 314 -22.33 -3.41 -29.91
C ASN A 314 -20.91 -3.54 -30.44
N VAL A 315 -20.74 -4.41 -31.46
CA VAL A 315 -19.48 -4.74 -32.16
C VAL A 315 -18.82 -3.49 -32.78
N ALA A 316 -19.57 -2.39 -32.92
CA ALA A 316 -19.04 -1.13 -33.46
C ALA A 316 -18.18 -0.36 -32.47
N ALA A 317 -18.52 -0.36 -31.16
CA ALA A 317 -17.71 0.31 -30.15
C ALA A 317 -16.42 -0.48 -29.81
N ASP A 318 -16.53 -1.82 -29.79
CA ASP A 318 -15.36 -2.69 -29.58
C ASP A 318 -14.39 -2.67 -30.78
N ARG A 319 -14.89 -2.51 -32.01
CA ARG A 319 -14.03 -2.29 -33.19
C ARG A 319 -13.33 -0.94 -33.16
N ALA A 320 -14.03 0.13 -32.81
CA ALA A 320 -13.41 1.46 -32.74
C ALA A 320 -12.28 1.54 -31.70
N VAL A 321 -12.39 0.80 -30.59
CA VAL A 321 -11.33 0.71 -29.57
C VAL A 321 -10.19 -0.20 -30.04
N ALA A 322 -10.48 -1.30 -30.73
CA ALA A 322 -9.47 -2.17 -31.32
C ALA A 322 -8.68 -1.47 -32.42
N ASP A 323 -9.38 -0.77 -33.32
CA ASP A 323 -8.77 0.01 -34.39
C ASP A 323 -7.90 1.18 -33.87
N ALA A 324 -8.30 1.81 -32.76
CA ALA A 324 -7.51 2.85 -32.09
C ALA A 324 -6.22 2.29 -31.46
N LEU A 325 -6.29 1.10 -30.85
CA LEU A 325 -5.13 0.44 -30.25
C LEU A 325 -4.15 -0.12 -31.30
N GLU A 326 -4.67 -0.59 -32.45
CA GLU A 326 -3.83 -1.02 -33.58
C GLU A 326 -3.18 0.18 -34.30
N GLY A 327 -3.87 1.33 -34.33
CA GLY A 327 -3.32 2.57 -34.88
C GLY A 327 -2.18 3.16 -34.02
N GLU A 328 -2.27 3.09 -32.70
CA GLU A 328 -1.19 3.51 -31.80
C GLU A 328 0.02 2.57 -31.90
N ALA A 329 -0.19 1.25 -31.95
CA ALA A 329 0.90 0.28 -32.09
C ALA A 329 1.63 0.39 -33.44
N ALA A 330 0.92 0.74 -34.53
CA ALA A 330 1.51 0.98 -35.84
C ALA A 330 2.28 2.31 -35.90
N GLY A 331 1.86 3.32 -35.15
CA GLY A 331 2.54 4.62 -35.03
C GLY A 331 3.84 4.57 -34.23
N GLU A 332 3.96 3.67 -33.25
CA GLU A 332 5.19 3.45 -32.48
C GLU A 332 6.21 2.60 -33.24
N ALA A 333 5.77 1.69 -34.11
CA ALA A 333 6.67 0.87 -34.93
C ALA A 333 7.29 1.64 -36.12
N SER A 334 6.81 2.86 -36.39
CA SER A 334 7.26 3.72 -37.50
C SER A 334 8.16 4.88 -37.04
N ARG A 335 8.52 4.95 -35.77
CA ARG A 335 9.50 5.88 -35.21
C ARG A 335 10.70 5.14 -34.64
#